data_613edd99b422dd2e9c590fe2751895f7
#
_entry.id   613edd99b422dd2e9c590fe2751895f7
#
_cell.length_a   1.000
_cell.length_b   1.000
_cell.length_c   1.000
_cell.angle_alpha   90.00
_cell.angle_beta   90.00
_cell.angle_gamma   90.00
#
_symmetry.space_group_name_H-M   'P 1'
#
loop_
_entity.id
_entity.type
_entity.pdbx_description
1 polymer ?
#
loop_
_entity_poly.entity_id
_entity_poly.type
_entity_poly.pdbx_seq_one_letter_code
_entity_poly.pdbx_strand_id
1 'polypeptide(L)' 'MYLIIQETTFQNVDSVFQVINFTNDIDKANDMLQGYNLINKNENVIYTLVKYEQPLKLTKEMEC' A
#
# COMPACT_ATOMS: atom_id res chain seq x y z
N MET A 1 -7.72 -5.44 6.52
CA MET A 1 -7.30 -5.30 5.12
C MET A 1 -5.84 -4.87 5.06
N TYR A 2 -5.12 -5.41 4.12
CA TYR A 2 -3.71 -5.08 3.93
C TYR A 2 -3.53 -4.44 2.57
N LEU A 3 -2.78 -3.35 2.52
CA LEU A 3 -2.56 -2.60 1.30
C LEU A 3 -1.09 -2.69 0.92
N ILE A 4 -0.85 -2.85 -0.37
CA ILE A 4 0.49 -2.73 -0.90
C ILE A 4 0.61 -1.34 -1.51
N ILE A 5 1.50 -0.55 -0.97
CA ILE A 5 1.69 0.84 -1.37
C ILE A 5 3.00 0.98 -2.13
N GLN A 6 2.92 1.57 -3.29
CA GLN A 6 4.08 1.90 -4.09
C GLN A 6 4.42 3.35 -3.87
N GLU A 7 5.63 3.59 -3.38
CA GLU A 7 6.15 4.94 -3.26
C GLU A 7 7.17 5.18 -4.36
N THR A 8 6.93 6.20 -5.18
CA THR A 8 7.85 6.55 -6.24
C THR A 8 8.43 7.92 -5.93
N THR A 9 9.75 8.00 -5.89
CA THR A 9 10.47 9.24 -5.61
C THR A 9 10.95 9.85 -6.91
N PHE A 10 10.58 11.11 -7.14
CA PHE A 10 11.02 11.85 -8.31
C PHE A 10 12.07 12.84 -7.91
N GLN A 11 12.96 13.15 -8.86
CA GLN A 11 14.18 13.88 -8.57
C GLN A 11 13.95 15.26 -7.96
N ASN A 12 12.95 15.98 -8.40
CA ASN A 12 12.74 17.37 -7.95
C ASN A 12 11.35 17.58 -7.36
N VAL A 13 10.67 16.52 -6.96
CA VAL A 13 9.34 16.63 -6.37
C VAL A 13 9.22 15.64 -5.23
N ASP A 14 8.16 15.81 -4.45
CA ASP A 14 7.89 14.90 -3.36
C ASP A 14 7.53 13.52 -3.88
N SER A 15 7.66 12.53 -3.00
CA SER A 15 7.29 11.16 -3.33
C SER A 15 5.80 11.06 -3.62
N VAL A 16 5.47 10.19 -4.55
CA VAL A 16 4.08 9.89 -4.88
C VAL A 16 3.74 8.50 -4.36
N PHE A 17 2.62 8.39 -3.67
CA PHE A 17 2.16 7.14 -3.09
C PHE A 17 0.95 6.63 -3.84
N GLN A 18 0.92 5.33 -4.09
CA GLN A 18 -0.19 4.73 -4.80
C GLN A 18 -0.47 3.35 -4.23
N VAL A 19 -1.75 3.07 -3.95
CA VAL A 19 -2.16 1.73 -3.56
C VAL A 19 -2.27 0.90 -4.82
N ILE A 20 -1.45 -0.14 -4.94
CA ILE A 20 -1.39 -0.94 -6.15
C ILE A 20 -2.07 -2.30 -5.99
N ASN A 21 -2.29 -2.72 -4.76
CA ASN A 21 -2.99 -3.97 -4.51
C ASN A 21 -3.47 -4.02 -3.08
N PHE A 22 -4.40 -4.93 -2.79
CA PHE A 22 -4.90 -5.10 -1.44
C PHE A 22 -5.44 -6.51 -1.27
N THR A 23 -5.49 -6.96 -0.02
CA THR A 23 -6.05 -8.26 0.33
C THR A 23 -6.41 -8.27 1.81
N ASN A 24 -7.32 -9.16 2.20
CA ASN A 24 -7.63 -9.35 3.60
C ASN A 24 -6.78 -10.46 4.25
N ASP A 25 -5.98 -11.14 3.45
CA ASP A 25 -5.19 -12.28 3.90
C ASP A 25 -3.74 -11.84 4.07
N ILE A 26 -3.24 -11.93 5.31
CA ILE A 26 -1.85 -11.50 5.60
C ILE A 26 -0.82 -12.31 4.84
N ASP A 27 -1.08 -13.60 4.65
CA ASP A 27 -0.12 -14.44 3.93
C ASP A 27 -0.03 -14.04 2.47
N LYS A 28 -1.18 -13.75 1.85
CA LYS A 28 -1.20 -13.25 0.48
C LYS A 28 -0.53 -11.88 0.38
N ALA A 29 -0.76 -11.04 1.38
CA ALA A 29 -0.16 -9.71 1.39
C ALA A 29 1.35 -9.81 1.40
N ASN A 30 1.90 -10.67 2.25
CA ASN A 30 3.34 -10.87 2.31
C ASN A 30 3.89 -11.43 1.01
N ASP A 31 3.18 -12.38 0.40
CA ASP A 31 3.59 -12.95 -0.88
C ASP A 31 3.62 -11.89 -1.97
N MET A 32 2.59 -11.05 -2.00
CA MET A 32 2.54 -9.96 -2.98
C MET A 32 3.66 -8.97 -2.79
N LEU A 33 3.92 -8.58 -1.54
CA LEU A 33 5.00 -7.65 -1.24
C LEU A 33 6.34 -8.22 -1.69
N GLN A 34 6.58 -9.48 -1.37
CA GLN A 34 7.81 -10.15 -1.75
C GLN A 34 7.95 -10.21 -3.26
N GLY A 35 6.86 -10.52 -3.96
CA GLY A 35 6.87 -10.57 -5.40
C GLY A 35 7.21 -9.23 -6.03
N TYR A 36 6.58 -8.16 -5.55
CA TYR A 36 6.90 -6.83 -6.06
C TYR A 36 8.35 -6.47 -5.83
N ASN A 37 8.88 -6.79 -4.64
CA ASN A 37 10.27 -6.47 -4.33
C ASN A 37 11.24 -7.28 -5.18
N LEU A 38 10.89 -8.52 -5.51
CA LEU A 38 11.75 -9.36 -6.34
C LEU A 38 11.89 -8.83 -7.76
N ILE A 39 10.81 -8.30 -8.33
CA ILE A 39 10.83 -7.82 -9.70
C ILE A 39 11.21 -6.35 -9.79
N ASN A 40 11.23 -5.66 -8.67
CA ASN A 40 11.53 -4.23 -8.66
C ASN A 40 13.01 -4.01 -8.89
N LYS A 41 13.34 -3.28 -9.96
CA LYS A 41 14.73 -2.94 -10.28
C LYS A 41 14.95 -1.44 -10.29
N ASN A 42 13.97 -0.68 -9.82
CA ASN A 42 14.04 0.78 -9.81
C ASN A 42 14.33 1.25 -8.39
N GLU A 43 15.46 1.91 -8.20
CA GLU A 43 15.87 2.40 -6.89
C GLU A 43 14.94 3.46 -6.33
N ASN A 44 14.19 4.11 -7.20
CA ASN A 44 13.28 5.18 -6.80
C ASN A 44 11.89 4.68 -6.44
N VAL A 45 11.69 3.38 -6.46
CA VAL A 45 10.40 2.76 -6.15
C VAL A 45 10.56 1.85 -4.94
N ILE A 46 9.69 2.04 -3.96
CA ILE A 46 9.67 1.25 -2.74
C ILE A 46 8.26 0.71 -2.54
N TYR A 47 8.16 -0.55 -2.17
CA TYR A 47 6.88 -1.18 -1.86
C TYR A 47 6.77 -1.41 -0.36
N THR A 48 5.62 -1.06 0.21
CA THR A 48 5.38 -1.14 1.65
C THR A 48 4.05 -1.82 1.90
N LEU A 49 4.02 -2.64 2.94
CA LEU A 49 2.79 -3.28 3.40
C LEU A 49 2.21 -2.46 4.54
N VAL A 50 0.94 -2.07 4.40
CA VAL A 50 0.25 -1.29 5.42
C VAL A 50 -1.01 -2.01 5.82
N LYS A 51 -1.22 -2.17 7.12
CA LYS A 51 -2.45 -2.71 7.64
C LYS A 51 -3.47 -1.58 7.76
N TYR A 52 -4.61 -1.78 7.15
CA TYR A 52 -5.68 -0.80 7.17
C TYR A 52 -6.90 -1.38 7.88
N GLU A 53 -7.42 -0.64 8.85
CA GLU A 53 -8.63 -1.02 9.55
C GLU A 53 -9.71 -0.02 9.19
N GLN A 54 -10.79 -0.54 8.61
CA GLN A 54 -11.86 0.32 8.17
C GLN A 54 -12.54 0.97 9.38
N PRO A 55 -12.65 2.29 9.42
CA PRO A 55 -13.25 2.99 10.55
C PRO A 55 -14.76 3.01 10.43
N LEU A 56 -15.41 1.94 10.85
CA LEU A 56 -16.85 1.83 10.76
C LEU A 56 -17.57 2.95 11.51
N LYS A 57 -16.98 3.39 12.61
CA LYS A 57 -17.58 4.47 13.40
C LYS A 57 -17.64 5.76 12.63
N LEU A 58 -16.62 6.05 11.85
CA LEU A 58 -16.60 7.26 11.04
C LEU A 58 -17.72 7.25 10.01
N THR A 59 -17.94 6.08 9.44
CA THR A 59 -19.01 5.95 8.45
C THR A 59 -20.35 6.29 9.04
N LYS A 60 -20.62 5.81 10.26
CA LYS A 60 -21.85 6.11 10.94
C LYS A 60 -21.98 7.58 11.28
N GLU A 61 -20.90 8.17 11.72
CA GLU A 61 -20.91 9.58 12.08
C GLU A 61 -21.20 10.46 10.87
N MET A 62 -20.71 10.06 9.73
CA MET A 62 -20.94 10.82 8.52
C MET A 62 -22.38 10.75 8.04
N GLU A 63 -23.09 9.72 8.44
CA GLU A 63 -24.49 9.58 8.08
C GLU A 63 -25.39 10.44 8.94
N CYS A 64 -24.93 10.83 10.08
CA CYS A 64 -25.66 11.71 10.98
C CYS A 64 -25.45 13.17 10.62
#